data_cfbab5704cf0cb4916b3301a54852229
#
_entry.id   cfbab5704cf0cb4916b3301a54852229
#
_cell.length_a   1.000
_cell.length_b   1.000
_cell.length_c   1.000
_cell.angle_alpha   90.00
_cell.angle_beta   90.00
_cell.angle_gamma   90.00
#
_symmetry.space_group_name_H-M   'P 1'
#
loop_
_entity.id
_entity.type
_entity.pdbx_description
1 polymer ?
#
loop_
_entity_poly.entity_id
_entity_poly.type
_entity_poly.pdbx_seq_one_letter_code
_entity_poly.pdbx_strand_id
1 'polypeptide(L)' 'METQSLFSTIMPPTIQDVKIYFSQKGMPDQEAEHFFLFYEKKEWKSKKGNFLKGWKNIARNWIMSVLTVQPWLFNKSIH' A
#
# COMPACT_ATOMS: atom_id res chain seq x y z
N MET A 1 0.93 -23.84 6.07
CA MET A 1 0.79 -23.40 6.04
C MET A 1 0.71 -22.34 5.89
N GLU A 2 0.53 -22.09 5.70
CA GLU A 2 0.32 -21.11 5.65
C GLU A 2 1.04 -20.14 5.94
N THR A 3 1.86 -20.30 6.18
CA THR A 3 2.65 -19.41 6.71
C THR A 3 3.08 -18.36 5.83
N GLN A 4 3.52 -18.62 4.73
CA GLN A 4 4.09 -17.67 3.91
C GLN A 4 3.13 -16.70 3.44
N SER A 5 1.93 -17.01 3.49
CA SER A 5 0.96 -16.08 3.03
C SER A 5 0.52 -15.14 4.10
N LEU A 6 1.19 -15.20 5.22
CA LEU A 6 0.77 -14.45 6.33
C LEU A 6 0.48 -13.03 6.05
N PHE A 7 1.39 -12.31 5.41
CA PHE A 7 1.09 -10.94 5.25
C PHE A 7 0.79 -10.59 3.85
N SER A 8 0.60 -11.54 3.00
CA SER A 8 0.32 -11.21 1.63
C SER A 8 -1.12 -11.10 1.34
N THR A 9 -1.93 -11.90 1.97
CA THR A 9 -3.32 -11.98 1.59
C THR A 9 -4.29 -11.62 2.68
N ILE A 10 -3.79 -11.36 3.86
CA ILE A 10 -4.66 -11.01 4.96
C ILE A 10 -5.24 -9.62 4.79
N MET A 11 -6.53 -9.50 4.97
CA MET A 11 -7.21 -8.23 4.89
C MET A 11 -7.95 -7.95 6.17
N PRO A 12 -7.88 -6.73 6.67
CA PRO A 12 -7.05 -5.67 6.13
C PRO A 12 -5.60 -5.87 6.55
N PRO A 13 -4.66 -5.24 5.85
CA PRO A 13 -3.25 -5.35 6.23
C PRO A 13 -3.01 -4.54 7.49
N THR A 14 -1.89 -4.81 8.15
CA THR A 14 -1.48 -3.95 9.25
C THR A 14 -0.63 -2.83 8.68
N ILE A 15 -0.43 -1.79 9.49
CA ILE A 15 0.42 -0.70 9.04
C ILE A 15 1.84 -1.19 8.77
N GLN A 16 2.29 -2.17 9.55
CA GLN A 16 3.62 -2.73 9.33
C GLN A 16 3.72 -3.41 7.97
N ASP A 17 2.70 -4.19 7.62
CA ASP A 17 2.67 -4.85 6.34
C ASP A 17 2.77 -3.83 5.20
N VAL A 18 2.03 -2.76 5.33
CA VAL A 18 2.01 -1.73 4.30
C VAL A 18 3.38 -1.05 4.20
N LYS A 19 3.97 -0.74 5.34
CA LYS A 19 5.29 -0.10 5.33
C LYS A 19 6.35 -0.98 4.69
N ILE A 20 6.30 -2.26 4.98
CA ILE A 20 7.26 -3.18 4.40
C ILE A 20 7.10 -3.22 2.88
N TYR A 21 5.87 -3.32 2.43
CA TYR A 21 5.61 -3.39 1.00
C TYR A 21 6.07 -2.11 0.31
N PHE A 22 5.71 -0.95 0.87
CA PHE A 22 6.09 0.32 0.27
C PHE A 22 7.60 0.48 0.28
N SER A 23 8.25 0.07 1.35
CA SER A 23 9.70 0.14 1.43
C SER A 23 10.35 -0.69 0.34
N GLN A 24 9.82 -1.87 0.09
CA GLN A 24 10.34 -2.72 -0.95
C GLN A 24 10.18 -2.11 -2.33
N LYS A 25 9.24 -1.21 -2.47
CA LYS A 25 9.00 -0.52 -3.73
C LYS A 25 9.72 0.82 -3.80
N GLY A 26 10.54 1.12 -2.81
CA GLY A 26 11.30 2.36 -2.83
C GLY A 26 10.51 3.58 -2.39
N MET A 27 9.41 3.37 -1.72
CA MET A 27 8.57 4.49 -1.29
C MET A 27 8.82 4.84 0.17
N PRO A 28 8.69 6.11 0.53
CA PRO A 28 8.90 6.51 1.92
C PRO A 28 7.77 6.03 2.83
N ASP A 29 8.09 5.94 4.11
CA ASP A 29 7.10 5.51 5.10
C ASP A 29 5.89 6.41 5.13
N GLN A 30 6.07 7.68 4.87
CA GLN A 30 4.94 8.61 4.87
C GLN A 30 3.88 8.21 3.86
N GLU A 31 4.31 7.73 2.71
CA GLU A 31 3.36 7.30 1.70
C GLU A 31 2.60 6.07 2.17
N ALA A 32 3.31 5.17 2.83
CA ALA A 32 2.66 3.98 3.38
C ALA A 32 1.60 4.38 4.38
N GLU A 33 1.91 5.35 5.21
CA GLU A 33 0.95 5.81 6.20
C GLU A 33 -0.26 6.47 5.56
N HIS A 34 -0.03 7.28 4.52
CA HIS A 34 -1.13 7.91 3.79
C HIS A 34 -2.05 6.86 3.20
N PHE A 35 -1.47 5.88 2.56
CA PHE A 35 -2.22 4.81 1.96
C PHE A 35 -3.05 4.07 3.01
N PHE A 36 -2.40 3.71 4.08
CA PHE A 36 -3.06 2.95 5.13
C PHE A 36 -4.23 3.73 5.72
N LEU A 37 -3.99 4.98 6.08
CA LEU A 37 -5.04 5.79 6.69
C LEU A 37 -6.19 6.05 5.73
N PHE A 38 -5.88 6.23 4.47
CA PHE A 38 -6.91 6.47 3.48
C PHE A 38 -7.90 5.31 3.42
N TYR A 39 -7.35 4.10 3.36
CA TYR A 39 -8.22 2.93 3.25
C TYR A 39 -8.80 2.51 4.59
N GLU A 40 -8.13 2.82 5.70
CA GLU A 40 -8.70 2.57 7.00
C GLU A 40 -10.00 3.36 7.16
N LYS A 41 -10.01 4.59 6.70
CA LYS A 41 -11.21 5.42 6.78
C LYS A 41 -12.33 4.86 5.94
N LYS A 42 -11.98 4.16 4.88
CA LYS A 42 -12.98 3.53 4.03
C LYS A 42 -13.32 2.13 4.50
N GLU A 43 -12.73 1.71 5.60
CA GLU A 43 -12.94 0.38 6.14
C GLU A 43 -12.58 -0.70 5.12
N TRP A 44 -11.62 -0.36 4.25
CA TRP A 44 -11.14 -1.28 3.22
C TRP A 44 -12.27 -1.80 2.33
N LYS A 45 -13.20 -0.90 2.01
CA LYS A 45 -14.32 -1.22 1.16
C LYS A 45 -14.31 -0.36 -0.09
N SER A 46 -14.89 -0.88 -1.15
CA SER A 46 -15.03 -0.13 -2.38
C SER A 46 -16.18 0.85 -2.23
N LYS A 47 -16.40 1.65 -3.26
CA LYS A 47 -17.50 2.58 -3.26
C LYS A 47 -18.84 1.88 -3.13
N LYS A 48 -18.90 0.65 -3.58
CA LYS A 48 -20.15 -0.09 -3.51
C LYS A 48 -20.33 -0.81 -2.18
N GLY A 49 -19.37 -0.67 -1.29
CA GLY A 49 -19.48 -1.28 0.01
C GLY A 49 -18.93 -2.69 0.09
N ASN A 50 -18.32 -3.18 -0.96
CA ASN A 50 -17.72 -4.50 -0.95
C ASN A 50 -16.32 -4.43 -0.39
N PHE A 51 -15.93 -5.42 0.39
CA PHE A 51 -14.58 -5.45 0.92
C PHE A 51 -13.57 -5.58 -0.22
N LEU A 52 -12.50 -4.82 -0.10
CA LEU A 52 -11.43 -4.89 -1.08
C LEU A 52 -10.63 -6.16 -0.84
N LYS A 53 -10.10 -6.71 -1.91
CA LYS A 53 -9.28 -7.91 -1.84
C LYS A 53 -7.91 -7.59 -2.38
N GLY A 54 -6.91 -8.30 -1.86
CA GLY A 54 -5.58 -8.14 -2.40
C GLY A 54 -5.05 -6.73 -2.26
N TRP A 55 -4.88 -6.30 -1.03
CA TRP A 55 -4.42 -4.95 -0.78
C TRP A 55 -3.12 -4.59 -1.50
N LYS A 56 -2.31 -5.59 -1.84
CA LYS A 56 -1.06 -5.31 -2.53
C LYS A 56 -1.28 -4.77 -3.94
N ASN A 57 -2.31 -5.25 -4.62
CA ASN A 57 -2.64 -4.69 -5.92
C ASN A 57 -3.09 -3.26 -5.80
N ILE A 58 -3.86 -2.98 -4.77
CA ILE A 58 -4.33 -1.63 -4.51
C ILE A 58 -3.15 -0.73 -4.19
N ALA A 59 -2.25 -1.23 -3.36
CA ALA A 59 -1.05 -0.47 -2.99
C ALA A 59 -0.19 -0.20 -4.21
N ARG A 60 -0.06 -1.18 -5.07
CA ARG A 60 0.73 -0.99 -6.27
C ARG A 60 0.14 0.09 -7.16
N ASN A 61 -1.17 0.10 -7.31
CA ASN A 61 -1.81 1.15 -8.09
C ASN A 61 -1.63 2.51 -7.45
N TRP A 62 -1.68 2.56 -6.14
CA TRP A 62 -1.44 3.80 -5.43
C TRP A 62 -0.04 4.32 -5.73
N ILE A 63 0.95 3.44 -5.62
CA ILE A 63 2.34 3.80 -5.87
C ILE A 63 2.52 4.28 -7.31
N MET A 64 1.90 3.59 -8.24
CA MET A 64 2.01 4.01 -9.63
C MET A 64 1.44 5.39 -9.84
N SER A 65 0.33 5.68 -9.20
CA SER A 65 -0.28 7.01 -9.29
C SER A 65 0.63 8.06 -8.70
N VAL A 66 1.22 7.77 -7.56
CA VAL A 66 2.12 8.72 -6.91
C VAL A 66 3.32 9.01 -7.79
N LEU A 67 3.88 7.96 -8.37
CA LEU A 67 5.07 8.12 -9.19
C LEU A 67 4.76 8.89 -10.47
N THR A 68 3.55 8.78 -10.95
CA THR A 68 3.15 9.54 -12.12
C THR A 68 3.13 11.03 -11.81
N VAL A 69 2.67 11.38 -10.62
CA VAL A 69 2.58 12.78 -10.21
C VAL A 69 3.87 13.28 -9.62
N GLN A 70 4.55 12.44 -8.86
CA GLN A 70 5.75 12.83 -8.13
C GLN A 70 6.86 11.82 -8.33
N PRO A 71 7.39 11.72 -9.54
CA PRO A 71 8.40 10.69 -9.81
C PRO A 71 9.67 10.83 -8.96
N TRP A 72 9.93 12.03 -8.46
CA TRP A 72 11.12 12.22 -7.65
C TRP A 72 11.05 11.48 -6.31
N LEU A 73 9.89 11.08 -5.87
CA LEU A 73 9.79 10.33 -4.62
C LEU A 73 10.51 9.00 -4.73
N PHE A 74 10.43 8.39 -5.89
CA PHE A 74 11.04 7.10 -6.10
C PHE A 74 12.55 7.22 -6.20
N ASN A 75 13.00 8.28 -6.85
CA ASN A 75 14.42 8.43 -7.14
C ASN A 75 15.10 9.46 -6.30
N LYS A 76 14.58 9.75 -5.17
CA LYS A 76 15.14 10.84 -4.39
C LYS A 76 16.59 10.59 -4.00
N SER A 77 17.02 9.35 -4.00
CA SER A 77 18.40 9.07 -3.64
C SER A 77 19.32 9.20 -4.82
N ILE A 78 18.81 9.41 -5.97
CA ILE A 78 19.62 9.45 -7.15
C ILE A 78 20.20 10.79 -7.43
N HIS A 79 19.59 11.80 -6.96
CA HIS A 79 20.18 13.07 -7.15
C HIS A 79 20.56 13.68 -5.89
#